data_fe34ef68faad1944b44ba3ddc019dd0d
#
_entry.id   fe34ef68faad1944b44ba3ddc019dd0d
#
_cell.length_a   1.000
_cell.length_b   1.000
_cell.length_c   1.000
_cell.angle_alpha   90.00
_cell.angle_beta   90.00
_cell.angle_gamma   90.00
#
_symmetry.space_group_name_H-M   'P 1'
#
loop_
_entity.id
_entity.type
_entity.pdbx_description
1 polymer ?
#
loop_
_entity_poly.entity_id
_entity_poly.type
_entity_poly.pdbx_seq_one_letter_code
_entity_poly.pdbx_strand_id
1 'polypeptide(L)'
;RRQRQMCIRDREKSYTSIFVLVDSNTKSHCLGYFESHFQHDFKLLTMEAGEPNKHLETCSSIWASLSDEKADRNALLIHVGGGVVTDLGGFVACTYKRGIDFVNIPTSLLAMVDASVGGKTGVDFQGLKNQIGIIREPEFVVIDSNFLSTLPENEFRSGYAEMLKHGLIADADYFEKLASAALSQNIPLDDFIAHSVHVKSEVVKEDPYEKGLRKILNYGHTLGHAIETHFLSHPTSDRLLHGEAIAIGMIMEAELSFRTTSLSLTERDRIKKVFTAMYSPVVIQEADKVVIKSLLQHDKKNQSNQIRFVLLEKIGKAAVDQLVSDDDIESAFAFYSA
;
A
#
# COMPACT_ATOMS: atom_id res chain seq x y z
N ARG A 1 -20.34 -8.08 16.93
CA ARG A 1 -20.05 -9.45 16.46
C ARG A 1 -18.53 -9.67 16.21
N ARG A 2 -17.74 -8.63 15.85
CA ARG A 2 -16.28 -8.75 15.53
C ARG A 2 -15.38 -8.89 16.77
N GLN A 3 -15.73 -8.30 17.92
CA GLN A 3 -15.03 -8.52 19.19
C GLN A 3 -15.01 -9.99 19.66
N ARG A 4 -16.00 -10.81 19.26
CA ARG A 4 -16.03 -12.23 19.61
C ARG A 4 -14.98 -13.09 18.88
N GLN A 5 -14.48 -12.67 17.72
CA GLN A 5 -13.49 -13.46 16.97
C GLN A 5 -12.07 -13.31 17.54
N MET A 6 -11.72 -12.14 18.07
CA MET A 6 -10.43 -11.93 18.74
C MET A 6 -10.31 -12.82 20.01
N CYS A 7 -11.41 -12.90 20.80
CA CYS A 7 -11.44 -13.72 22.03
C CYS A 7 -11.39 -15.24 21.81
N ILE A 8 -11.68 -15.76 20.62
CA ILE A 8 -11.75 -17.22 20.38
C ILE A 8 -10.36 -17.80 20.09
N ARG A 9 -9.48 -17.08 19.38
CA ARG A 9 -8.11 -17.53 19.13
C ARG A 9 -7.17 -17.28 20.30
N ASP A 10 -7.41 -16.28 21.14
CA ASP A 10 -6.69 -16.07 22.41
C ASP A 10 -6.74 -17.27 23.36
N ARG A 11 -7.73 -18.14 23.20
CA ARG A 11 -7.86 -19.35 24.04
C ARG A 11 -6.95 -20.51 23.62
N GLU A 12 -6.38 -20.46 22.42
CA GLU A 12 -5.52 -21.52 21.90
C GLU A 12 -4.02 -21.21 22.00
N LYS A 13 -3.63 -19.93 22.05
CA LYS A 13 -2.23 -19.50 22.22
C LYS A 13 -2.11 -18.62 23.46
N SER A 14 -1.30 -19.01 24.42
CA SER A 14 -0.93 -18.14 25.55
C SER A 14 0.38 -17.44 25.21
N TYR A 15 0.34 -16.12 25.09
CA TYR A 15 1.53 -15.31 24.91
C TYR A 15 2.14 -14.94 26.28
N THR A 16 3.47 -14.99 26.37
CA THR A 16 4.22 -14.66 27.60
C THR A 16 4.27 -13.15 27.85
N SER A 17 4.23 -12.36 26.80
CA SER A 17 4.21 -10.90 26.84
C SER A 17 3.61 -10.35 25.55
N ILE A 18 2.96 -9.20 25.67
CA ILE A 18 2.38 -8.47 24.54
C ILE A 18 3.09 -7.13 24.40
N PHE A 19 3.48 -6.82 23.18
CA PHE A 19 4.07 -5.54 22.78
C PHE A 19 3.18 -4.87 21.75
N VAL A 20 3.03 -3.56 21.86
CA VAL A 20 2.29 -2.73 20.90
C VAL A 20 3.26 -1.75 20.27
N LEU A 21 3.43 -1.83 18.96
CA LEU A 21 4.25 -0.92 18.17
C LEU A 21 3.35 0.14 17.53
N VAL A 22 3.69 1.40 17.77
CA VAL A 22 3.08 2.59 17.16
C VAL A 22 4.17 3.50 16.61
N ASP A 23 3.81 4.40 15.70
CA ASP A 23 4.64 5.56 15.41
C ASP A 23 4.21 6.79 16.19
N SER A 24 4.96 7.91 16.11
CA SER A 24 4.67 9.15 16.82
C SER A 24 3.29 9.73 16.51
N ASN A 25 2.79 9.57 15.28
CA ASN A 25 1.45 10.02 14.87
C ASN A 25 0.36 9.10 15.45
N THR A 26 0.49 7.80 15.28
CA THR A 26 -0.51 6.83 15.74
C THR A 26 -0.53 6.72 17.27
N LYS A 27 0.60 6.97 17.95
CA LYS A 27 0.63 7.16 19.38
C LYS A 27 -0.28 8.30 19.83
N SER A 28 -0.26 9.42 19.12
CA SER A 28 -1.04 10.61 19.48
C SER A 28 -2.51 10.50 19.14
N HIS A 29 -2.85 9.83 18.02
CA HIS A 29 -4.20 9.87 17.46
C HIS A 29 -4.97 8.55 17.54
N CYS A 30 -4.28 7.41 17.65
CA CYS A 30 -4.90 6.08 17.57
C CYS A 30 -4.76 5.27 18.86
N LEU A 31 -3.67 5.47 19.64
CA LEU A 31 -3.37 4.63 20.80
C LEU A 31 -4.49 4.68 21.85
N GLY A 32 -5.04 5.85 22.18
CA GLY A 32 -6.10 5.97 23.17
C GLY A 32 -7.39 5.22 22.76
N TYR A 33 -7.72 5.22 21.46
CA TYR A 33 -8.82 4.42 20.95
C TYR A 33 -8.53 2.92 21.07
N PHE A 34 -7.33 2.48 20.70
CA PHE A 34 -6.88 1.10 20.86
C PHE A 34 -6.97 0.65 22.33
N GLU A 35 -6.41 1.42 23.27
CA GLU A 35 -6.40 1.11 24.70
C GLU A 35 -7.81 0.96 25.28
N SER A 36 -8.76 1.77 24.81
CA SER A 36 -10.16 1.67 25.26
C SER A 36 -10.87 0.37 24.85
N HIS A 37 -10.30 -0.36 23.86
CA HIS A 37 -10.88 -1.60 23.32
C HIS A 37 -10.00 -2.83 23.56
N PHE A 38 -8.81 -2.66 24.14
CA PHE A 38 -7.84 -3.73 24.40
C PHE A 38 -7.57 -3.82 25.90
N GLN A 39 -8.01 -4.91 26.54
CA GLN A 39 -8.06 -5.05 28.02
C GLN A 39 -6.90 -5.93 28.56
N HIS A 40 -5.81 -6.07 27.84
CA HIS A 40 -4.64 -6.82 28.29
C HIS A 40 -3.48 -5.88 28.58
N ASP A 41 -2.66 -6.24 29.56
CA ASP A 41 -1.40 -5.52 29.79
C ASP A 41 -0.48 -5.68 28.58
N PHE A 42 0.18 -4.60 28.18
CA PHE A 42 1.13 -4.58 27.10
C PHE A 42 2.29 -3.59 27.37
N LYS A 43 3.38 -3.79 26.64
CA LYS A 43 4.51 -2.86 26.63
C LYS A 43 4.50 -2.05 25.34
N LEU A 44 4.55 -0.73 25.45
CA LEU A 44 4.50 0.17 24.31
C LEU A 44 5.91 0.35 23.69
N LEU A 45 5.99 0.13 22.39
CA LEU A 45 7.14 0.46 21.55
C LEU A 45 6.76 1.61 20.61
N THR A 46 7.65 2.57 20.47
CA THR A 46 7.38 3.76 19.64
C THR A 46 8.52 3.95 18.64
N MET A 47 8.16 4.27 17.40
CA MET A 47 9.10 4.70 16.36
C MET A 47 8.71 6.08 15.83
N GLU A 48 9.60 6.75 15.12
CA GLU A 48 9.26 7.98 14.41
C GLU A 48 8.39 7.70 13.19
N ALA A 49 7.42 8.59 12.95
CA ALA A 49 6.48 8.45 11.85
C ALA A 49 7.12 8.77 10.48
N GLY A 50 6.59 8.16 9.45
CA GLY A 50 6.88 8.45 8.05
C GLY A 50 7.89 7.52 7.38
N GLU A 51 7.81 7.47 6.06
CA GLU A 51 8.63 6.60 5.20
C GLU A 51 10.15 6.74 5.41
N PRO A 52 10.72 7.95 5.68
CA PRO A 52 12.16 8.07 5.96
C PRO A 52 12.66 7.21 7.11
N ASN A 53 11.77 6.76 8.00
CA ASN A 53 12.11 5.93 9.16
C ASN A 53 11.92 4.42 8.92
N LYS A 54 11.55 4.03 7.69
CA LYS A 54 11.36 2.62 7.28
C LYS A 54 12.67 1.96 6.89
N HIS A 55 13.62 1.86 7.82
CA HIS A 55 14.98 1.37 7.56
C HIS A 55 15.51 0.44 8.68
N LEU A 56 16.67 -0.20 8.45
CA LEU A 56 17.24 -1.21 9.35
C LEU A 56 17.62 -0.67 10.73
N GLU A 57 18.01 0.60 10.84
CA GLU A 57 18.35 1.23 12.11
C GLU A 57 17.14 1.32 13.03
N THR A 58 15.97 1.64 12.48
CA THR A 58 14.70 1.59 13.23
C THR A 58 14.38 0.16 13.68
N CYS A 59 14.57 -0.84 12.83
CA CYS A 59 14.43 -2.24 13.23
C CYS A 59 15.37 -2.59 14.37
N SER A 60 16.64 -2.17 14.29
CA SER A 60 17.64 -2.43 15.32
C SER A 60 17.24 -1.84 16.68
N SER A 61 16.69 -0.63 16.70
CA SER A 61 16.21 -0.01 17.94
C SER A 61 15.01 -0.77 18.55
N ILE A 62 14.09 -1.26 17.70
CA ILE A 62 12.95 -2.04 18.19
C ILE A 62 13.40 -3.42 18.70
N TRP A 63 14.34 -4.11 18.01
CA TRP A 63 14.91 -5.36 18.52
C TRP A 63 15.63 -5.18 19.86
N ALA A 64 16.36 -4.07 20.05
CA ALA A 64 16.98 -3.74 21.33
C ALA A 64 15.92 -3.58 22.42
N SER A 65 14.87 -2.78 22.17
CA SER A 65 13.77 -2.58 23.11
C SER A 65 13.06 -3.88 23.48
N LEU A 66 12.78 -4.76 22.50
CA LEU A 66 12.20 -6.09 22.73
C LEU A 66 13.12 -6.95 23.63
N SER A 67 14.44 -6.85 23.42
CA SER A 67 15.43 -7.62 24.20
C SER A 67 15.56 -7.10 25.62
N ASP A 68 15.62 -5.78 25.82
CA ASP A 68 15.69 -5.13 27.13
C ASP A 68 14.45 -5.46 27.98
N GLU A 69 13.30 -5.50 27.33
CA GLU A 69 12.01 -5.89 27.93
C GLU A 69 11.81 -7.42 28.05
N LYS A 70 12.87 -8.20 27.76
CA LYS A 70 12.92 -9.65 27.90
C LYS A 70 11.86 -10.42 27.08
N ALA A 71 11.51 -9.91 25.89
CA ALA A 71 10.63 -10.65 24.97
C ALA A 71 11.23 -12.02 24.65
N ASP A 72 10.45 -13.07 24.75
CA ASP A 72 10.83 -14.42 24.37
C ASP A 72 10.23 -14.85 23.03
N ARG A 73 10.29 -16.12 22.66
CA ARG A 73 9.74 -16.64 21.40
C ARG A 73 8.22 -16.73 21.38
N ASN A 74 7.58 -16.68 22.54
CA ASN A 74 6.14 -16.71 22.70
C ASN A 74 5.58 -15.29 22.94
N ALA A 75 6.34 -14.23 22.69
CA ALA A 75 5.85 -12.87 22.71
C ALA A 75 4.97 -12.59 21.48
N LEU A 76 3.98 -11.70 21.64
CA LEU A 76 3.15 -11.17 20.58
C LEU A 76 3.52 -9.72 20.31
N LEU A 77 3.69 -9.35 19.03
CA LEU A 77 3.87 -7.97 18.59
C LEU A 77 2.63 -7.50 17.83
N ILE A 78 1.94 -6.49 18.36
CA ILE A 78 0.77 -5.87 17.75
C ILE A 78 1.20 -4.55 17.09
N HIS A 79 0.93 -4.39 15.81
CA HIS A 79 1.21 -3.17 15.06
C HIS A 79 -0.07 -2.32 14.98
N VAL A 80 -0.06 -1.15 15.60
CA VAL A 80 -1.17 -0.18 15.50
C VAL A 80 -0.68 1.02 14.70
N GLY A 81 -0.89 0.99 13.37
CA GLY A 81 -0.31 2.02 12.51
C GLY A 81 -0.63 1.90 11.04
N GLY A 82 -0.09 2.83 10.26
CA GLY A 82 -0.15 2.82 8.80
C GLY A 82 0.80 1.78 8.17
N GLY A 83 0.95 1.83 6.84
CA GLY A 83 1.77 0.88 6.09
C GLY A 83 3.21 0.77 6.56
N VAL A 84 3.84 1.89 6.95
CA VAL A 84 5.22 1.90 7.48
C VAL A 84 5.33 1.05 8.75
N VAL A 85 4.39 1.22 9.68
CA VAL A 85 4.39 0.48 10.95
C VAL A 85 4.13 -1.01 10.73
N THR A 86 3.18 -1.35 9.83
CA THR A 86 2.83 -2.75 9.56
C THR A 86 3.94 -3.49 8.80
N ASP A 87 4.57 -2.84 7.81
CA ASP A 87 5.65 -3.44 7.02
C ASP A 87 6.93 -3.63 7.84
N LEU A 88 7.39 -2.57 8.51
CA LEU A 88 8.59 -2.60 9.34
C LEU A 88 8.39 -3.48 10.58
N GLY A 89 7.26 -3.32 11.27
CA GLY A 89 6.92 -4.13 12.44
C GLY A 89 6.81 -5.61 12.09
N GLY A 90 6.18 -5.95 10.96
CA GLY A 90 6.13 -7.32 10.44
C GLY A 90 7.53 -7.88 10.15
N PHE A 91 8.43 -7.09 9.56
CA PHE A 91 9.82 -7.49 9.34
C PHE A 91 10.57 -7.70 10.65
N VAL A 92 10.39 -6.79 11.63
CA VAL A 92 10.93 -6.93 13.00
C VAL A 92 10.45 -8.25 13.63
N ALA A 93 9.14 -8.52 13.61
CA ALA A 93 8.58 -9.74 14.17
C ALA A 93 9.10 -11.01 13.49
N CYS A 94 9.21 -10.99 12.15
CA CYS A 94 9.70 -12.12 11.37
C CYS A 94 11.17 -12.47 11.66
N THR A 95 11.98 -11.49 12.05
CA THR A 95 13.42 -11.64 12.22
C THR A 95 13.86 -11.78 13.68
N TYR A 96 13.11 -11.15 14.62
CA TYR A 96 13.41 -11.26 16.04
C TYR A 96 13.32 -12.72 16.52
N LYS A 97 14.38 -13.23 17.17
CA LYS A 97 14.47 -14.62 17.66
C LYS A 97 14.10 -15.71 16.63
N ARG A 98 14.28 -15.45 15.33
CA ARG A 98 13.87 -16.28 14.18
C ARG A 98 12.37 -16.32 13.94
N GLY A 99 11.65 -15.33 14.43
CA GLY A 99 10.22 -15.11 14.25
C GLY A 99 9.44 -15.25 15.55
N ILE A 100 8.68 -14.20 15.85
CA ILE A 100 7.61 -14.16 16.85
C ILE A 100 6.28 -13.93 16.14
N ASP A 101 5.17 -14.19 16.81
CA ASP A 101 3.84 -13.93 16.25
C ASP A 101 3.54 -12.43 16.22
N PHE A 102 2.76 -12.01 15.24
CA PHE A 102 2.34 -10.63 15.12
C PHE A 102 0.92 -10.45 14.59
N VAL A 103 0.32 -9.32 14.91
CA VAL A 103 -1.02 -8.89 14.48
C VAL A 103 -0.94 -7.49 13.90
N ASN A 104 -1.63 -7.24 12.79
CA ASN A 104 -1.76 -5.91 12.21
C ASN A 104 -3.12 -5.28 12.57
N ILE A 105 -3.08 -4.06 13.06
CA ILE A 105 -4.24 -3.17 13.26
C ILE A 105 -3.97 -1.91 12.43
N PRO A 106 -4.29 -1.96 11.12
CA PRO A 106 -4.02 -0.83 10.23
C PRO A 106 -4.89 0.36 10.58
N THR A 107 -4.27 1.56 10.63
CA THR A 107 -4.94 2.81 10.99
C THR A 107 -5.08 3.80 9.85
N SER A 108 -4.47 3.53 8.70
CA SER A 108 -4.68 4.29 7.46
C SER A 108 -5.46 3.46 6.44
N LEU A 109 -6.20 4.12 5.55
CA LEU A 109 -6.98 3.43 4.51
C LEU A 109 -6.08 2.59 3.61
N LEU A 110 -4.91 3.13 3.21
CA LEU A 110 -3.91 2.39 2.43
C LEU A 110 -3.48 1.09 3.13
N ALA A 111 -3.21 1.16 4.43
CA ALA A 111 -2.83 -0.03 5.17
C ALA A 111 -3.98 -1.04 5.31
N MET A 112 -5.23 -0.57 5.46
CA MET A 112 -6.40 -1.43 5.56
C MET A 112 -6.66 -2.24 4.31
N VAL A 113 -6.55 -1.59 3.14
CA VAL A 113 -6.94 -2.22 1.86
C VAL A 113 -5.76 -2.83 1.10
N ASP A 114 -4.53 -2.41 1.42
CA ASP A 114 -3.34 -2.86 0.71
C ASP A 114 -2.22 -3.37 1.62
N ALA A 115 -1.47 -2.53 2.33
CA ALA A 115 -0.21 -2.90 2.96
C ALA A 115 -0.32 -4.05 3.97
N SER A 116 -1.37 -4.10 4.80
CA SER A 116 -1.53 -5.15 5.83
C SER A 116 -2.01 -6.50 5.29
N VAL A 117 -2.34 -6.60 4.00
CA VAL A 117 -2.90 -7.80 3.38
C VAL A 117 -1.89 -8.43 2.43
N GLY A 118 -1.62 -9.73 2.58
CA GLY A 118 -0.77 -10.49 1.68
C GLY A 118 0.67 -10.71 2.15
N GLY A 119 0.93 -10.46 3.44
CA GLY A 119 2.11 -10.91 4.17
C GLY A 119 3.45 -10.33 3.74
N LYS A 120 3.48 -9.36 2.82
CA LYS A 120 4.73 -8.66 2.47
C LYS A 120 5.11 -7.77 3.65
N THR A 121 6.32 -7.98 4.19
CA THR A 121 6.92 -7.16 5.23
C THR A 121 8.29 -6.72 4.77
N GLY A 122 8.76 -5.54 5.16
CA GLY A 122 10.07 -5.11 4.69
C GLY A 122 10.42 -3.67 5.04
N VAL A 123 11.64 -3.33 4.67
CA VAL A 123 12.24 -2.02 4.89
C VAL A 123 12.97 -1.54 3.63
N ASP A 124 13.19 -0.24 3.60
CA ASP A 124 13.95 0.42 2.56
C ASP A 124 15.45 0.25 2.79
N PHE A 125 16.22 0.22 1.72
CA PHE A 125 17.65 0.07 1.79
C PHE A 125 18.34 0.84 0.67
N GLN A 126 19.35 1.64 1.01
CA GLN A 126 20.13 2.46 0.08
C GLN A 126 19.27 3.35 -0.84
N GLY A 127 18.21 3.95 -0.29
CA GLY A 127 17.31 4.85 -1.03
C GLY A 127 16.30 4.14 -1.93
N LEU A 128 16.29 2.81 -1.93
CA LEU A 128 15.33 2.01 -2.69
C LEU A 128 14.26 1.41 -1.76
N LYS A 129 12.99 1.56 -2.14
CA LYS A 129 11.86 1.08 -1.35
C LYS A 129 11.78 -0.45 -1.30
N ASN A 130 11.40 -0.97 -0.12
CA ASN A 130 11.06 -2.38 0.11
C ASN A 130 12.12 -3.38 -0.42
N GLN A 131 13.41 -3.04 -0.30
CA GLN A 131 14.49 -3.88 -0.82
C GLN A 131 14.76 -5.12 0.02
N ILE A 132 14.55 -5.03 1.31
CA ILE A 132 14.80 -6.12 2.26
C ILE A 132 13.49 -6.46 2.90
N GLY A 133 13.06 -7.72 2.81
CA GLY A 133 11.76 -8.12 3.35
C GLY A 133 11.57 -9.63 3.41
N ILE A 134 10.47 -10.01 4.05
CA ILE A 134 10.04 -11.39 4.24
C ILE A 134 8.56 -11.47 3.88
N ILE A 135 8.14 -12.56 3.25
CA ILE A 135 6.72 -12.85 3.06
C ILE A 135 6.27 -13.78 4.19
N ARG A 136 5.50 -13.24 5.13
CA ARG A 136 4.88 -13.97 6.22
C ARG A 136 3.56 -13.30 6.62
N GLU A 137 2.49 -14.08 6.64
CA GLU A 137 1.19 -13.60 7.07
C GLU A 137 1.18 -13.32 8.59
N PRO A 138 0.51 -12.25 9.04
CA PRO A 138 0.20 -12.04 10.44
C PRO A 138 -0.76 -13.12 10.95
N GLU A 139 -0.83 -13.32 12.27
CA GLU A 139 -1.86 -14.20 12.86
C GLU A 139 -3.28 -13.72 12.49
N PHE A 140 -3.50 -12.39 12.51
CA PHE A 140 -4.68 -11.74 11.92
C PHE A 140 -4.41 -10.28 11.56
N VAL A 141 -5.33 -9.75 10.74
CA VAL A 141 -5.47 -8.33 10.50
C VAL A 141 -6.82 -7.88 11.08
N VAL A 142 -6.80 -6.91 11.99
CA VAL A 142 -8.01 -6.33 12.58
C VAL A 142 -8.26 -4.99 11.92
N ILE A 143 -9.28 -4.92 11.07
CA ILE A 143 -9.66 -3.70 10.36
C ILE A 143 -10.85 -3.06 11.08
N ASP A 144 -10.66 -1.82 11.51
CA ASP A 144 -11.69 -0.98 12.13
C ASP A 144 -11.62 0.42 11.52
N SER A 145 -12.66 0.78 10.76
CA SER A 145 -12.72 2.07 10.07
C SER A 145 -12.79 3.28 11.00
N ASN A 146 -13.08 3.09 12.30
CA ASN A 146 -13.06 4.19 13.26
C ASN A 146 -11.67 4.85 13.40
N PHE A 147 -10.58 4.11 13.15
CA PHE A 147 -9.24 4.70 13.10
C PHE A 147 -9.08 5.77 12.01
N LEU A 148 -9.90 5.75 10.98
CA LEU A 148 -9.86 6.72 9.89
C LEU A 148 -10.42 8.10 10.28
N SER A 149 -11.09 8.21 11.43
CA SER A 149 -11.66 9.48 11.89
C SER A 149 -10.62 10.57 12.15
N THR A 150 -9.37 10.20 12.40
CA THR A 150 -8.24 11.11 12.62
C THR A 150 -7.25 11.12 11.46
N LEU A 151 -7.54 10.37 10.39
CA LEU A 151 -6.66 10.29 9.23
C LEU A 151 -6.75 11.57 8.38
N PRO A 152 -5.63 12.23 8.04
CA PRO A 152 -5.63 13.37 7.12
C PRO A 152 -6.24 13.02 5.76
N GLU A 153 -6.91 14.01 5.14
CA GLU A 153 -7.64 13.79 3.88
C GLU A 153 -6.74 13.32 2.73
N ASN A 154 -5.53 13.81 2.63
CA ASN A 154 -4.55 13.38 1.63
C ASN A 154 -4.15 11.91 1.82
N GLU A 155 -3.97 11.46 3.07
CA GLU A 155 -3.70 10.05 3.40
C GLU A 155 -4.93 9.17 3.11
N PHE A 156 -6.14 9.67 3.35
CA PHE A 156 -7.37 8.99 2.97
C PHE A 156 -7.42 8.80 1.44
N ARG A 157 -7.17 9.88 0.67
CA ARG A 157 -7.12 9.82 -0.80
C ARG A 157 -6.04 8.84 -1.28
N SER A 158 -4.89 8.80 -0.61
CA SER A 158 -3.83 7.84 -0.95
C SER A 158 -4.32 6.39 -0.89
N GLY A 159 -5.04 6.01 0.17
CA GLY A 159 -5.67 4.68 0.26
C GLY A 159 -6.80 4.46 -0.75
N TYR A 160 -7.55 5.52 -1.07
CA TYR A 160 -8.67 5.43 -2.02
C TYR A 160 -8.20 5.14 -3.45
N ALA A 161 -7.01 5.59 -3.83
CA ALA A 161 -6.38 5.25 -5.11
C ALA A 161 -6.22 3.73 -5.26
N GLU A 162 -5.82 3.03 -4.18
CA GLU A 162 -5.68 1.58 -4.17
C GLU A 162 -7.02 0.85 -4.29
N MET A 163 -8.08 1.39 -3.69
CA MET A 163 -9.42 0.84 -3.86
C MET A 163 -9.89 0.96 -5.32
N LEU A 164 -9.68 2.13 -5.96
CA LEU A 164 -9.95 2.33 -7.38
C LEU A 164 -9.14 1.37 -8.23
N LYS A 165 -7.86 1.15 -7.91
CA LYS A 165 -7.02 0.15 -8.59
C LYS A 165 -7.63 -1.24 -8.51
N HIS A 166 -8.10 -1.68 -7.34
CA HIS A 166 -8.74 -2.98 -7.19
C HIS A 166 -9.95 -3.13 -8.13
N GLY A 167 -10.76 -2.08 -8.27
CA GLY A 167 -11.85 -2.06 -9.24
C GLY A 167 -11.36 -2.15 -10.68
N LEU A 168 -10.34 -1.37 -11.05
CA LEU A 168 -9.78 -1.34 -12.40
C LEU A 168 -9.22 -2.68 -12.85
N ILE A 169 -8.57 -3.43 -11.95
CA ILE A 169 -7.90 -4.68 -12.30
C ILE A 169 -8.78 -5.93 -12.20
N ALA A 170 -9.90 -5.88 -11.43
CA ALA A 170 -10.63 -7.09 -11.07
C ALA A 170 -12.16 -6.94 -11.06
N ASP A 171 -12.73 -5.73 -10.91
CA ASP A 171 -14.18 -5.55 -10.75
C ASP A 171 -14.67 -4.18 -11.25
N ALA A 172 -15.20 -4.15 -12.47
CA ALA A 172 -15.70 -2.94 -13.12
C ALA A 172 -16.86 -2.28 -12.36
N ASP A 173 -17.77 -3.07 -11.81
CA ASP A 173 -18.92 -2.56 -11.04
C ASP A 173 -18.47 -1.89 -9.75
N TYR A 174 -17.45 -2.46 -9.12
CA TYR A 174 -16.83 -1.88 -7.93
C TYR A 174 -16.12 -0.55 -8.25
N PHE A 175 -15.39 -0.48 -9.37
CA PHE A 175 -14.79 0.77 -9.84
C PHE A 175 -15.85 1.87 -10.01
N GLU A 176 -16.96 1.58 -10.68
CA GLU A 176 -18.02 2.57 -10.90
C GLU A 176 -18.73 3.00 -9.61
N LYS A 177 -18.92 2.09 -8.66
CA LYS A 177 -19.44 2.42 -7.33
C LYS A 177 -18.52 3.37 -6.57
N LEU A 178 -17.21 3.10 -6.57
CA LEU A 178 -16.20 3.97 -5.96
C LEU A 178 -16.17 5.35 -6.63
N ALA A 179 -16.11 5.39 -7.97
CA ALA A 179 -16.11 6.63 -8.74
C ALA A 179 -17.35 7.50 -8.44
N SER A 180 -18.52 6.88 -8.29
CA SER A 180 -19.77 7.58 -7.98
C SER A 180 -19.82 8.06 -6.52
N ALA A 181 -19.35 7.25 -5.58
CA ALA A 181 -19.32 7.56 -4.15
C ALA A 181 -18.35 8.72 -3.85
N ALA A 182 -17.20 8.75 -4.49
CA ALA A 182 -16.23 9.83 -4.36
C ALA A 182 -16.82 11.21 -4.72
N LEU A 183 -17.65 11.25 -5.76
CA LEU A 183 -18.32 12.47 -6.21
C LEU A 183 -19.48 12.89 -5.30
N SER A 184 -20.14 11.94 -4.63
CA SER A 184 -21.31 12.20 -3.77
C SER A 184 -20.97 12.47 -2.31
N GLN A 185 -19.71 12.25 -1.90
CA GLN A 185 -19.24 12.33 -0.50
C GLN A 185 -19.99 11.39 0.46
N ASN A 186 -20.74 10.42 -0.05
CA ASN A 186 -21.47 9.42 0.73
C ASN A 186 -20.87 8.05 0.46
N ILE A 187 -19.83 7.72 1.22
CA ILE A 187 -19.04 6.50 1.02
C ILE A 187 -19.46 5.45 2.06
N PRO A 188 -20.03 4.30 1.66
CA PRO A 188 -20.24 3.16 2.55
C PRO A 188 -18.90 2.45 2.81
N LEU A 189 -18.05 3.09 3.62
CA LEU A 189 -16.62 2.82 3.72
C LEU A 189 -16.31 1.39 4.18
N ASP A 190 -17.04 0.86 5.15
CA ASP A 190 -16.85 -0.50 5.65
C ASP A 190 -17.04 -1.55 4.56
N ASP A 191 -18.09 -1.40 3.76
CA ASP A 191 -18.39 -2.33 2.66
C ASP A 191 -17.33 -2.24 1.56
N PHE A 192 -16.88 -1.02 1.26
CA PHE A 192 -15.82 -0.80 0.27
C PHE A 192 -14.47 -1.33 0.73
N ILE A 193 -14.08 -1.11 1.98
CA ILE A 193 -12.86 -1.69 2.56
C ILE A 193 -12.95 -3.22 2.51
N ALA A 194 -14.08 -3.79 2.95
CA ALA A 194 -14.26 -5.24 2.95
C ALA A 194 -14.15 -5.83 1.53
N HIS A 195 -14.70 -5.15 0.52
CA HIS A 195 -14.61 -5.57 -0.88
C HIS A 195 -13.16 -5.49 -1.41
N SER A 196 -12.46 -4.38 -1.16
CA SER A 196 -11.04 -4.25 -1.53
C SER A 196 -10.17 -5.34 -0.91
N VAL A 197 -10.36 -5.61 0.38
CA VAL A 197 -9.65 -6.68 1.09
C VAL A 197 -9.96 -8.05 0.47
N HIS A 198 -11.23 -8.28 0.10
CA HIS A 198 -11.61 -9.53 -0.57
C HIS A 198 -10.91 -9.68 -1.91
N VAL A 199 -10.96 -8.67 -2.79
CA VAL A 199 -10.28 -8.69 -4.10
C VAL A 199 -8.79 -9.00 -3.93
N LYS A 200 -8.10 -8.26 -3.05
CA LYS A 200 -6.67 -8.49 -2.81
C LYS A 200 -6.39 -9.88 -2.25
N SER A 201 -7.20 -10.34 -1.29
CA SER A 201 -7.01 -11.65 -0.66
C SER A 201 -7.14 -12.80 -1.64
N GLU A 202 -8.11 -12.76 -2.57
CA GLU A 202 -8.24 -13.80 -3.60
C GLU A 202 -7.04 -13.80 -4.55
N VAL A 203 -6.56 -12.62 -4.97
CA VAL A 203 -5.34 -12.52 -5.80
C VAL A 203 -4.10 -13.07 -5.09
N VAL A 204 -3.93 -12.73 -3.81
CA VAL A 204 -2.80 -13.20 -2.99
C VAL A 204 -2.86 -14.70 -2.75
N LYS A 205 -4.06 -15.23 -2.49
CA LYS A 205 -4.27 -16.67 -2.25
C LYS A 205 -3.92 -17.51 -3.47
N GLU A 206 -4.20 -17.00 -4.67
CA GLU A 206 -3.86 -17.69 -5.93
C GLU A 206 -2.36 -17.61 -6.24
N ASP A 207 -1.72 -16.47 -5.94
CA ASP A 207 -0.30 -16.27 -6.20
C ASP A 207 0.43 -15.58 -5.02
N PRO A 208 0.74 -16.31 -3.93
CA PRO A 208 1.36 -15.72 -2.75
C PRO A 208 2.72 -15.06 -2.99
N TYR A 209 3.47 -15.52 -4.00
CA TYR A 209 4.85 -15.11 -4.28
C TYR A 209 5.01 -14.17 -5.47
N GLU A 210 3.89 -13.66 -6.05
CA GLU A 210 3.89 -12.69 -7.17
C GLU A 210 4.66 -13.17 -8.40
N LYS A 211 4.48 -14.42 -8.76
CA LYS A 211 5.08 -15.00 -9.97
C LYS A 211 4.21 -14.88 -11.23
N GLY A 212 2.91 -14.63 -11.06
CA GLY A 212 1.91 -14.57 -12.12
C GLY A 212 0.79 -13.58 -11.81
N LEU A 213 -0.39 -14.08 -11.39
CA LEU A 213 -1.60 -13.27 -11.22
C LEU A 213 -1.40 -12.07 -10.28
N ARG A 214 -0.70 -12.25 -9.15
CA ARG A 214 -0.52 -11.17 -8.17
C ARG A 214 0.16 -9.93 -8.75
N LYS A 215 0.86 -10.06 -9.88
CA LYS A 215 1.43 -8.91 -10.59
C LYS A 215 0.37 -7.87 -11.00
N ILE A 216 -0.92 -8.26 -11.20
CA ILE A 216 -1.98 -7.30 -11.57
C ILE A 216 -2.12 -6.17 -10.55
N LEU A 217 -1.77 -6.42 -9.27
CA LEU A 217 -1.74 -5.39 -8.24
C LEU A 217 -0.74 -4.26 -8.51
N ASN A 218 0.16 -4.44 -9.49
CA ASN A 218 1.13 -3.42 -9.89
C ASN A 218 0.63 -2.49 -11.01
N TYR A 219 -0.64 -2.54 -11.39
CA TYR A 219 -1.22 -1.55 -12.32
C TYR A 219 -1.07 -0.14 -11.74
N GLY A 220 -0.58 0.79 -12.53
CA GLY A 220 -0.24 2.16 -12.09
C GLY A 220 1.10 2.29 -11.37
N HIS A 221 1.73 1.19 -10.95
CA HIS A 221 2.91 1.22 -10.09
C HIS A 221 4.21 1.35 -10.85
N THR A 222 4.28 0.95 -12.12
CA THR A 222 5.54 1.05 -12.88
C THR A 222 5.92 2.52 -13.07
N LEU A 223 5.01 3.33 -13.62
CA LEU A 223 5.20 4.78 -13.72
C LEU A 223 5.04 5.46 -12.35
N GLY A 224 4.08 5.05 -11.54
CA GLY A 224 3.80 5.65 -10.24
C GLY A 224 4.99 5.63 -9.29
N HIS A 225 5.71 4.52 -9.15
CA HIS A 225 6.91 4.44 -8.30
C HIS A 225 8.07 5.30 -8.82
N ALA A 226 8.26 5.39 -10.12
CA ALA A 226 9.27 6.27 -10.70
C ALA A 226 8.95 7.76 -10.41
N ILE A 227 7.67 8.14 -10.53
CA ILE A 227 7.16 9.48 -10.19
C ILE A 227 7.31 9.74 -8.70
N GLU A 228 6.87 8.82 -7.85
CA GLU A 228 7.00 8.92 -6.39
C GLU A 228 8.45 9.13 -5.97
N THR A 229 9.37 8.31 -6.49
CA THR A 229 10.80 8.39 -6.19
C THR A 229 11.39 9.74 -6.62
N HIS A 230 11.03 10.23 -7.80
CA HIS A 230 11.48 11.53 -8.28
C HIS A 230 11.04 12.66 -7.35
N PHE A 231 9.74 12.73 -7.02
CA PHE A 231 9.20 13.81 -6.19
C PHE A 231 9.59 13.72 -4.71
N LEU A 232 9.87 12.52 -4.19
CA LEU A 232 10.41 12.36 -2.83
C LEU A 232 11.82 12.95 -2.67
N SER A 233 12.65 12.87 -3.72
CA SER A 233 14.02 13.39 -3.71
C SER A 233 14.10 14.89 -4.03
N HIS A 234 13.00 15.53 -4.41
CA HIS A 234 12.99 16.92 -4.80
C HIS A 234 12.92 17.86 -3.59
N PRO A 235 13.91 18.80 -3.41
CA PRO A 235 14.00 19.60 -2.17
C PRO A 235 12.93 20.68 -2.04
N THR A 236 12.27 21.09 -3.11
CA THR A 236 11.37 22.27 -3.15
C THR A 236 9.93 21.94 -3.58
N SER A 237 9.65 20.72 -4.02
CA SER A 237 8.31 20.35 -4.45
C SER A 237 7.46 19.84 -3.29
N ASP A 238 6.18 20.01 -3.41
CA ASP A 238 5.22 19.29 -2.59
C ASP A 238 5.42 17.80 -2.80
N ARG A 239 5.74 17.09 -1.71
CA ARG A 239 5.96 15.66 -1.76
C ARG A 239 4.65 14.97 -2.12
N LEU A 240 4.68 14.13 -3.13
CA LEU A 240 3.54 13.28 -3.47
C LEU A 240 3.44 12.12 -2.48
N LEU A 241 2.25 11.89 -1.98
CA LEU A 241 1.95 10.65 -1.29
C LEU A 241 1.89 9.49 -2.28
N HIS A 242 2.12 8.29 -1.77
CA HIS A 242 2.12 7.07 -2.60
C HIS A 242 0.91 7.00 -3.53
N GLY A 243 -0.32 7.08 -2.99
CA GLY A 243 -1.53 6.98 -3.81
C GLY A 243 -1.72 8.13 -4.81
N GLU A 244 -1.16 9.30 -4.56
CA GLU A 244 -1.17 10.40 -5.54
C GLU A 244 -0.28 10.07 -6.74
N ALA A 245 0.92 9.57 -6.48
CA ALA A 245 1.83 9.12 -7.54
C ALA A 245 1.27 7.91 -8.31
N ILE A 246 0.65 6.96 -7.61
CA ILE A 246 -0.01 5.82 -8.25
C ILE A 246 -1.22 6.25 -9.08
N ALA A 247 -1.99 7.27 -8.64
CA ALA A 247 -3.10 7.84 -9.41
C ALA A 247 -2.60 8.41 -10.75
N ILE A 248 -1.48 9.15 -10.74
CA ILE A 248 -0.83 9.65 -11.96
C ILE A 248 -0.40 8.45 -12.84
N GLY A 249 0.27 7.47 -12.23
CA GLY A 249 0.68 6.24 -12.92
C GLY A 249 -0.50 5.51 -13.58
N MET A 250 -1.64 5.38 -12.89
CA MET A 250 -2.84 4.74 -13.44
C MET A 250 -3.45 5.51 -14.62
N ILE A 251 -3.44 6.85 -14.60
CA ILE A 251 -3.86 7.67 -15.75
C ILE A 251 -2.93 7.40 -16.94
N MET A 252 -1.63 7.43 -16.73
CA MET A 252 -0.65 7.22 -17.78
C MET A 252 -0.69 5.78 -18.33
N GLU A 253 -0.80 4.79 -17.46
CA GLU A 253 -0.91 3.38 -17.84
C GLU A 253 -2.26 3.05 -18.50
N ALA A 254 -3.32 3.87 -18.30
CA ALA A 254 -4.55 3.78 -19.08
C ALA A 254 -4.33 4.20 -20.55
N GLU A 255 -3.52 5.22 -20.82
CA GLU A 255 -3.11 5.56 -22.20
C GLU A 255 -2.27 4.44 -22.82
N LEU A 256 -1.30 3.90 -22.07
CA LEU A 256 -0.54 2.75 -22.53
C LEU A 256 -1.45 1.55 -22.86
N SER A 257 -2.44 1.29 -22.01
CA SER A 257 -3.42 0.23 -22.21
C SER A 257 -4.23 0.44 -23.49
N PHE A 258 -4.73 1.68 -23.73
CA PHE A 258 -5.45 2.02 -24.96
C PHE A 258 -4.60 1.80 -26.22
N ARG A 259 -3.30 2.10 -26.16
CA ARG A 259 -2.40 1.98 -27.31
C ARG A 259 -1.94 0.55 -27.58
N THR A 260 -1.82 -0.28 -26.56
CA THR A 260 -1.12 -1.59 -26.66
C THR A 260 -2.00 -2.79 -26.34
N THR A 261 -3.17 -2.58 -25.75
CA THR A 261 -4.14 -3.65 -25.42
C THR A 261 -5.51 -3.38 -26.06
N SER A 262 -6.56 -4.00 -25.53
CA SER A 262 -7.94 -3.83 -26.01
C SER A 262 -8.77 -2.80 -25.22
N LEU A 263 -8.16 -2.00 -24.32
CA LEU A 263 -8.86 -0.95 -23.58
C LEU A 263 -9.47 0.05 -24.57
N SER A 264 -10.75 0.35 -24.44
CA SER A 264 -11.43 1.29 -25.32
C SER A 264 -11.07 2.76 -25.00
N LEU A 265 -11.23 3.64 -25.99
CA LEU A 265 -11.07 5.10 -25.81
C LEU A 265 -11.99 5.63 -24.69
N THR A 266 -13.22 5.14 -24.65
CA THR A 266 -14.22 5.55 -23.64
C THR A 266 -13.78 5.16 -22.23
N GLU A 267 -13.23 3.97 -22.05
CA GLU A 267 -12.74 3.49 -20.75
C GLU A 267 -11.49 4.28 -20.31
N ARG A 268 -10.54 4.49 -21.23
CA ARG A 268 -9.36 5.32 -20.96
C ARG A 268 -9.75 6.71 -20.45
N ASP A 269 -10.64 7.40 -21.18
CA ASP A 269 -11.09 8.73 -20.83
C ASP A 269 -11.91 8.75 -19.52
N ARG A 270 -12.67 7.66 -19.27
CA ARG A 270 -13.39 7.47 -18.01
C ARG A 270 -12.42 7.38 -16.82
N ILE A 271 -11.36 6.60 -16.95
CA ILE A 271 -10.31 6.47 -15.93
C ILE A 271 -9.70 7.84 -15.63
N LYS A 272 -9.22 8.55 -16.65
CA LYS A 272 -8.66 9.89 -16.46
C LYS A 272 -9.64 10.82 -15.76
N LYS A 273 -10.89 10.86 -16.19
CA LYS A 273 -11.93 11.73 -15.60
C LYS A 273 -12.14 11.44 -14.11
N VAL A 274 -12.13 10.17 -13.69
CA VAL A 274 -12.32 9.80 -12.29
C VAL A 274 -11.15 10.29 -11.45
N PHE A 275 -9.93 10.00 -11.88
CA PHE A 275 -8.74 10.40 -11.12
C PHE A 275 -8.53 11.92 -11.07
N THR A 276 -8.73 12.63 -12.18
CA THR A 276 -8.58 14.10 -12.21
C THR A 276 -9.65 14.84 -11.41
N ALA A 277 -10.80 14.21 -11.13
CA ALA A 277 -11.82 14.77 -10.24
C ALA A 277 -11.44 14.66 -8.76
N MET A 278 -10.54 13.72 -8.40
CA MET A 278 -10.19 13.43 -7.01
C MET A 278 -8.78 13.90 -6.63
N TYR A 279 -7.87 13.94 -7.58
CA TYR A 279 -6.47 14.28 -7.35
C TYR A 279 -6.11 15.53 -8.12
N SER A 280 -5.47 16.46 -7.42
CA SER A 280 -4.98 17.70 -8.07
C SER A 280 -3.93 17.35 -9.12
N PRO A 281 -3.96 18.00 -10.30
CA PRO A 281 -2.96 17.74 -11.32
C PRO A 281 -1.58 18.21 -10.85
N VAL A 282 -0.59 17.38 -11.11
CA VAL A 282 0.83 17.67 -10.85
C VAL A 282 1.52 18.00 -12.17
N VAL A 283 2.22 19.11 -12.21
CA VAL A 283 2.96 19.50 -13.41
C VAL A 283 4.27 18.71 -13.48
N ILE A 284 4.41 17.87 -14.53
CA ILE A 284 5.63 17.14 -14.83
C ILE A 284 6.38 17.90 -15.93
N GLN A 285 7.52 18.51 -15.58
CA GLN A 285 8.34 19.28 -16.52
C GLN A 285 9.11 18.33 -17.46
N GLU A 286 9.62 18.86 -18.59
CA GLU A 286 10.45 18.05 -19.51
C GLU A 286 11.70 17.45 -18.81
N ALA A 287 12.30 18.21 -17.87
CA ALA A 287 13.44 17.71 -17.08
C ALA A 287 13.04 16.54 -16.18
N ASP A 288 11.84 16.57 -15.60
CA ASP A 288 11.31 15.49 -14.74
C ASP A 288 11.11 14.21 -15.53
N LYS A 289 10.60 14.31 -16.78
CA LYS A 289 10.37 13.15 -17.66
C LYS A 289 11.68 12.38 -17.90
N VAL A 290 12.79 13.10 -18.10
CA VAL A 290 14.11 12.45 -18.31
C VAL A 290 14.51 11.63 -17.09
N VAL A 291 14.33 12.18 -15.88
CA VAL A 291 14.67 11.48 -14.63
C VAL A 291 13.73 10.31 -14.39
N ILE A 292 12.41 10.52 -14.53
CA ILE A 292 11.40 9.47 -14.34
C ILE A 292 11.67 8.30 -15.30
N LYS A 293 11.97 8.57 -16.58
CA LYS A 293 12.32 7.53 -17.56
C LYS A 293 13.60 6.77 -17.18
N SER A 294 14.60 7.45 -16.61
CA SER A 294 15.80 6.78 -16.13
C SER A 294 15.51 5.84 -14.94
N LEU A 295 14.61 6.25 -14.04
CA LEU A 295 14.18 5.44 -12.88
C LEU A 295 13.43 4.17 -13.30
N LEU A 296 12.67 4.22 -14.40
CA LEU A 296 12.00 3.03 -14.95
C LEU A 296 12.98 1.93 -15.34
N GLN A 297 14.19 2.27 -15.80
CA GLN A 297 15.21 1.30 -16.19
C GLN A 297 15.82 0.57 -15.00
N HIS A 298 15.76 1.14 -13.80
CA HIS A 298 16.29 0.57 -12.55
C HIS A 298 15.30 -0.27 -11.77
N ASP A 299 14.03 -0.38 -12.20
CA ASP A 299 13.03 -1.20 -11.51
C ASP A 299 13.44 -2.69 -11.56
N LYS A 300 13.32 -3.37 -10.42
CA LYS A 300 13.64 -4.80 -10.22
C LYS A 300 12.92 -5.76 -11.16
N LYS A 301 11.84 -5.32 -11.77
CA LYS A 301 10.99 -6.12 -12.68
C LYS A 301 11.61 -6.29 -14.06
N ASN A 302 12.69 -5.57 -14.37
CA ASN A 302 13.34 -5.62 -15.66
C ASN A 302 14.08 -6.95 -15.86
N GLN A 303 13.54 -7.79 -16.74
CA GLN A 303 14.23 -8.93 -17.29
C GLN A 303 14.75 -8.57 -18.69
N SER A 304 16.04 -8.74 -18.93
CA SER A 304 16.64 -8.55 -20.26
C SER A 304 16.54 -7.11 -20.81
N ASN A 305 16.67 -6.09 -19.97
CA ASN A 305 16.59 -4.66 -20.37
C ASN A 305 15.24 -4.18 -20.93
N GLN A 306 14.15 -4.91 -20.71
CA GLN A 306 12.81 -4.53 -21.13
C GLN A 306 11.93 -4.22 -19.93
N ILE A 307 11.32 -3.04 -19.92
CA ILE A 307 10.36 -2.65 -18.89
C ILE A 307 9.04 -3.36 -19.16
N ARG A 308 8.53 -4.05 -18.14
CA ARG A 308 7.26 -4.78 -18.22
C ARG A 308 6.19 -4.07 -17.41
N PHE A 309 5.07 -3.83 -18.04
CA PHE A 309 3.92 -3.16 -17.45
C PHE A 309 2.80 -4.14 -17.14
N VAL A 310 1.95 -3.75 -16.20
CA VAL A 310 0.61 -4.28 -16.05
C VAL A 310 -0.34 -3.30 -16.69
N LEU A 311 -1.10 -3.73 -17.70
CA LEU A 311 -2.01 -2.88 -18.46
C LEU A 311 -3.42 -3.46 -18.45
N LEU A 312 -4.44 -2.61 -18.66
CA LEU A 312 -5.83 -3.04 -18.68
C LEU A 312 -6.24 -3.53 -20.08
N GLU A 313 -6.88 -4.69 -20.17
CA GLU A 313 -7.61 -5.10 -21.38
C GLU A 313 -8.98 -4.42 -21.47
N LYS A 314 -9.58 -4.16 -20.32
CA LYS A 314 -10.80 -3.37 -20.09
C LYS A 314 -10.86 -3.02 -18.60
N ILE A 315 -11.73 -2.09 -18.19
CA ILE A 315 -12.01 -1.88 -16.76
C ILE A 315 -12.49 -3.20 -16.14
N GLY A 316 -11.88 -3.60 -15.03
CA GLY A 316 -12.12 -4.86 -14.33
C GLY A 316 -11.29 -6.05 -14.84
N LYS A 317 -10.35 -5.83 -15.79
CA LYS A 317 -9.45 -6.90 -16.27
C LYS A 317 -8.10 -6.36 -16.68
N ALA A 318 -7.03 -6.89 -16.07
CA ALA A 318 -5.66 -6.53 -16.36
C ALA A 318 -4.87 -7.69 -17.01
N ALA A 319 -3.86 -7.32 -17.81
CA ALA A 319 -2.87 -8.20 -18.40
C ALA A 319 -1.49 -7.87 -17.82
N VAL A 320 -0.72 -8.90 -17.49
CA VAL A 320 0.64 -8.77 -16.93
C VAL A 320 1.70 -8.85 -18.03
N ASP A 321 2.92 -8.40 -17.69
CA ASP A 321 4.13 -8.53 -18.50
C ASP A 321 4.03 -7.90 -19.92
N GLN A 322 3.25 -6.81 -20.06
CA GLN A 322 3.08 -6.10 -21.32
C GLN A 322 4.33 -5.27 -21.66
N LEU A 323 4.74 -5.32 -22.92
CA LEU A 323 5.85 -4.53 -23.43
C LEU A 323 5.33 -3.22 -24.03
N VAL A 324 6.03 -2.13 -23.76
CA VAL A 324 5.68 -0.77 -24.16
C VAL A 324 6.89 -0.12 -24.82
N SER A 325 6.69 0.61 -25.89
CA SER A 325 7.74 1.38 -26.56
C SER A 325 8.00 2.72 -25.88
N ASP A 326 9.17 3.32 -26.15
CA ASP A 326 9.47 4.68 -25.66
C ASP A 326 8.48 5.71 -26.20
N ASP A 327 7.99 5.56 -27.43
CA ASP A 327 7.00 6.45 -28.03
C ASP A 327 5.64 6.34 -27.32
N ASP A 328 5.28 5.16 -26.84
CA ASP A 328 4.07 4.98 -26.02
C ASP A 328 4.20 5.67 -24.67
N ILE A 329 5.38 5.59 -24.03
CA ILE A 329 5.66 6.29 -22.77
C ILE A 329 5.57 7.82 -22.97
N GLU A 330 6.12 8.36 -24.06
CA GLU A 330 5.96 9.80 -24.36
C GLU A 330 4.49 10.18 -24.56
N SER A 331 3.71 9.33 -25.24
CA SER A 331 2.28 9.54 -25.40
C SER A 331 1.52 9.54 -24.08
N ALA A 332 1.94 8.69 -23.12
CA ALA A 332 1.35 8.65 -21.79
C ALA A 332 1.60 9.94 -21.00
N PHE A 333 2.82 10.51 -21.07
CA PHE A 333 3.11 11.83 -20.50
C PHE A 333 2.27 12.95 -21.15
N ALA A 334 2.17 12.95 -22.49
CA ALA A 334 1.36 13.92 -23.21
C ALA A 334 -0.13 13.80 -22.85
N PHE A 335 -0.65 12.59 -22.75
CA PHE A 335 -2.04 12.35 -22.34
C PHE A 335 -2.31 12.82 -20.91
N TYR A 336 -1.41 12.57 -19.97
CA TYR A 336 -1.57 13.05 -18.61
C TYR A 336 -1.63 14.58 -18.53
N SER A 337 -0.78 15.25 -19.29
CA SER A 337 -0.65 16.72 -19.28
C SER A 337 -1.77 17.47 -20.03
N ALA A 338 -2.53 16.79 -20.90
CA ALA A 338 -3.64 17.34 -21.68
C ALA A 338 -4.92 17.45 -20.84
#